data_f72458aed04579fb94fed1a2f2d4731d
#
_entry.id   f72458aed04579fb94fed1a2f2d4731d
#
_cell.length_a   1.000
_cell.length_b   1.000
_cell.length_c   1.000
_cell.angle_alpha   90.00
_cell.angle_beta   90.00
_cell.angle_gamma   90.00
#
_symmetry.space_group_name_H-M   'P 1'
#
loop_
_entity.id
_entity.type
_entity.pdbx_description
1 polymer ?
#
loop_
_entity_poly.entity_id
_entity_poly.type
_entity_poly.pdbx_seq_one_letter_code
_entity_poly.pdbx_strand_id
1 'polypeptide(L)'
;GRDLQGPYDDFIQTDAAINRGNSGGPLFNTDGKVIGVNTAILSPNGGSIGIGFSMSSVVVKKVVNQLRDFGETRRGWLGVRIQNLNSEVAEALGLESTDGALVTDVPDGPAKEAGIKSGDVIIEFDGVTINDSSSLVKVVGDSDVGKDVSVLIWRDGNKKKVTVTLGRLETVQISDERNQRRTNKVNQYAGMSFTDLNDEIRKRFDLSDDTIGVVVIEINDDSPAAARGILAGDIIQKVDQVDIQNSTQILKLIEEAKNKNKSSILFLIKR
;
A
#
# COMPACT_ATOMS: atom_id res chain seq x y z
N GLY A 1 -13.94 -12.93 -14.98
CA GLY A 1 -12.71 -13.63 -14.60
C GLY A 1 -12.74 -14.20 -13.20
N ARG A 2 -11.68 -14.88 -12.82
CA ARG A 2 -11.46 -15.38 -11.47
C ARG A 2 -10.52 -14.44 -10.73
N ASP A 3 -10.78 -14.25 -9.44
CA ASP A 3 -9.99 -13.46 -8.52
C ASP A 3 -9.19 -14.42 -7.60
N LEU A 4 -7.90 -14.16 -7.43
CA LEU A 4 -6.97 -14.88 -6.56
C LEU A 4 -6.54 -14.02 -5.36
N GLN A 5 -7.35 -13.03 -4.97
CA GLN A 5 -7.15 -12.04 -3.92
C GLN A 5 -6.25 -10.85 -4.32
N GLY A 6 -5.90 -10.71 -5.59
CA GLY A 6 -5.24 -9.52 -6.11
C GLY A 6 -6.25 -8.46 -6.55
N PRO A 7 -6.00 -7.17 -6.31
CA PRO A 7 -6.97 -6.10 -6.61
C PRO A 7 -7.25 -5.90 -8.09
N TYR A 8 -6.44 -6.50 -8.96
CA TYR A 8 -6.52 -6.38 -10.44
C TYR A 8 -6.67 -7.73 -11.13
N ASP A 9 -7.06 -8.76 -10.40
CA ASP A 9 -7.17 -10.11 -10.92
C ASP A 9 -8.35 -10.23 -11.89
N ASP A 10 -8.08 -10.81 -13.06
CA ASP A 10 -9.04 -11.16 -14.09
C ASP A 10 -8.55 -12.39 -14.86
N PHE A 11 -8.43 -13.50 -14.12
CA PHE A 11 -7.85 -14.71 -14.67
C PHE A 11 -8.89 -15.59 -15.39
N ILE A 12 -8.43 -16.23 -16.45
CA ILE A 12 -9.09 -17.37 -17.07
C ILE A 12 -8.67 -18.61 -16.27
N GLN A 13 -9.62 -19.28 -15.63
CA GLN A 13 -9.36 -20.58 -15.03
C GLN A 13 -9.41 -21.66 -16.11
N THR A 14 -8.44 -22.58 -16.08
CA THR A 14 -8.33 -23.70 -17.01
C THR A 14 -7.98 -25.00 -16.28
N ASP A 15 -8.43 -26.11 -16.80
CA ASP A 15 -8.02 -27.47 -16.40
C ASP A 15 -6.82 -27.99 -17.21
N ALA A 16 -6.37 -27.25 -18.21
CA ALA A 16 -5.13 -27.56 -18.92
C ALA A 16 -3.96 -27.61 -17.92
N ALA A 17 -3.12 -28.63 -18.04
CA ALA A 17 -2.03 -28.87 -17.09
C ALA A 17 -0.98 -27.75 -17.16
N ILE A 18 -1.03 -26.82 -16.21
CA ILE A 18 -0.02 -25.78 -16.02
C ILE A 18 0.99 -26.28 -14.99
N ASN A 19 2.25 -26.34 -15.36
CA ASN A 19 3.38 -26.74 -14.51
C ASN A 19 4.53 -25.73 -14.62
N ARG A 20 5.56 -25.91 -13.79
CA ARG A 20 6.80 -25.13 -13.91
C ARG A 20 7.38 -25.31 -15.31
N GLY A 21 7.67 -24.19 -15.99
CA GLY A 21 8.24 -24.14 -17.34
C GLY A 21 7.26 -23.66 -18.42
N ASN A 22 5.94 -23.78 -18.23
CA ASN A 22 4.98 -23.21 -19.20
C ASN A 22 4.32 -21.89 -18.72
N SER A 23 4.75 -21.33 -17.57
CA SER A 23 4.41 -19.96 -17.17
C SER A 23 4.98 -18.94 -18.16
N GLY A 24 4.18 -17.94 -18.56
CA GLY A 24 4.51 -16.98 -19.62
C GLY A 24 4.20 -17.51 -21.04
N GLY A 25 3.90 -18.81 -21.21
CA GLY A 25 3.45 -19.38 -22.46
C GLY A 25 1.98 -19.07 -22.76
N PRO A 26 1.55 -19.19 -24.03
CA PRO A 26 0.18 -18.89 -24.44
C PRO A 26 -0.81 -19.97 -24.02
N LEU A 27 -2.02 -19.54 -23.63
CA LEU A 27 -3.20 -20.38 -23.56
C LEU A 27 -3.99 -20.22 -24.85
N PHE A 28 -4.26 -21.34 -25.54
CA PHE A 28 -5.01 -21.36 -26.77
C PHE A 28 -6.46 -21.82 -26.54
N ASN A 29 -7.38 -21.33 -27.37
CA ASN A 29 -8.69 -21.94 -27.52
C ASN A 29 -8.69 -23.07 -28.57
N THR A 30 -9.83 -23.71 -28.77
CA THR A 30 -9.99 -24.80 -29.74
C THR A 30 -9.84 -24.37 -31.22
N ASP A 31 -9.91 -23.05 -31.49
CA ASP A 31 -9.65 -22.49 -32.82
C ASP A 31 -8.16 -22.14 -33.04
N GLY A 32 -7.28 -22.46 -32.09
CA GLY A 32 -5.85 -22.14 -32.15
C GLY A 32 -5.52 -20.68 -31.90
N LYS A 33 -6.45 -19.90 -31.33
CA LYS A 33 -6.21 -18.49 -31.01
C LYS A 33 -5.71 -18.34 -29.57
N VAL A 34 -4.74 -17.44 -29.35
CA VAL A 34 -4.25 -17.09 -27.99
C VAL A 34 -5.33 -16.31 -27.27
N ILE A 35 -5.81 -16.86 -26.17
CA ILE A 35 -6.83 -16.25 -25.31
C ILE A 35 -6.26 -15.76 -23.96
N GLY A 36 -5.04 -16.20 -23.62
CA GLY A 36 -4.39 -15.79 -22.36
C GLY A 36 -2.92 -16.14 -22.31
N VAL A 37 -2.27 -15.74 -21.22
CA VAL A 37 -0.89 -16.08 -20.87
C VAL A 37 -0.88 -16.80 -19.53
N ASN A 38 -0.29 -18.00 -19.50
CA ASN A 38 -0.21 -18.84 -18.30
C ASN A 38 0.57 -18.15 -17.20
N THR A 39 -0.03 -18.02 -16.02
CA THR A 39 0.52 -17.19 -14.94
C THR A 39 0.70 -17.94 -13.62
N ALA A 40 -0.33 -18.67 -13.18
CA ALA A 40 -0.35 -19.27 -11.85
C ALA A 40 -1.08 -20.62 -11.85
N ILE A 41 -0.85 -21.40 -10.79
CA ILE A 41 -1.62 -22.60 -10.47
C ILE A 41 -2.06 -22.55 -9.02
N LEU A 42 -3.18 -23.20 -8.72
CA LEU A 42 -3.50 -23.58 -7.34
C LEU A 42 -2.90 -24.97 -7.10
N SER A 43 -1.99 -25.07 -6.13
CA SER A 43 -1.30 -26.33 -5.88
C SER A 43 -0.77 -26.42 -4.47
N PRO A 44 -1.06 -27.50 -3.73
CA PRO A 44 -0.50 -27.75 -2.39
C PRO A 44 0.98 -28.15 -2.40
N ASN A 45 1.47 -28.72 -3.51
CA ASN A 45 2.81 -29.34 -3.60
C ASN A 45 3.63 -28.84 -4.81
N GLY A 46 3.15 -27.83 -5.53
CA GLY A 46 3.84 -27.22 -6.68
C GLY A 46 3.61 -27.95 -8.02
N GLY A 47 2.86 -29.03 -8.07
CA GLY A 47 2.44 -29.72 -9.30
C GLY A 47 1.01 -29.34 -9.72
N SER A 48 0.64 -29.56 -10.99
CA SER A 48 -0.71 -29.32 -11.46
C SER A 48 -1.71 -30.30 -10.84
N ILE A 49 -2.82 -29.76 -10.31
CA ILE A 49 -3.98 -30.52 -9.83
C ILE A 49 -5.21 -30.29 -10.71
N GLY A 50 -5.02 -29.81 -11.96
CA GLY A 50 -6.11 -29.48 -12.88
C GLY A 50 -6.75 -28.11 -12.61
N ILE A 51 -6.08 -27.23 -11.88
CA ILE A 51 -6.54 -25.85 -11.64
C ILE A 51 -5.39 -24.91 -11.98
N GLY A 52 -5.46 -24.32 -13.17
CA GLY A 52 -4.53 -23.32 -13.66
C GLY A 52 -5.21 -21.99 -13.93
N PHE A 53 -4.41 -20.93 -13.96
CA PHE A 53 -4.86 -19.56 -14.21
C PHE A 53 -4.00 -18.89 -15.23
N SER A 54 -4.66 -18.26 -16.22
CA SER A 54 -4.02 -17.49 -17.27
C SER A 54 -4.56 -16.08 -17.27
N MET A 55 -3.67 -15.09 -17.38
CA MET A 55 -4.06 -13.71 -17.60
C MET A 55 -4.74 -13.56 -18.94
N SER A 56 -5.90 -12.91 -19.00
CA SER A 56 -6.66 -12.79 -20.26
C SER A 56 -5.88 -12.01 -21.32
N SER A 57 -6.06 -12.34 -22.59
CA SER A 57 -5.38 -11.66 -23.71
C SER A 57 -5.70 -10.15 -23.76
N VAL A 58 -6.83 -9.70 -23.23
CA VAL A 58 -7.20 -8.28 -23.15
C VAL A 58 -6.27 -7.57 -22.17
N VAL A 59 -6.09 -8.11 -20.96
CA VAL A 59 -5.19 -7.56 -19.95
C VAL A 59 -3.74 -7.61 -20.43
N VAL A 60 -3.31 -8.76 -20.98
CA VAL A 60 -1.95 -8.92 -21.52
C VAL A 60 -1.64 -7.88 -22.58
N LYS A 61 -2.55 -7.64 -23.52
CA LYS A 61 -2.37 -6.66 -24.61
C LYS A 61 -2.15 -5.26 -24.07
N LYS A 62 -2.93 -4.87 -23.04
CA LYS A 62 -2.77 -3.56 -22.39
C LYS A 62 -1.41 -3.44 -21.71
N VAL A 63 -1.01 -4.42 -20.90
CA VAL A 63 0.28 -4.44 -20.19
C VAL A 63 1.45 -4.42 -21.17
N VAL A 64 1.42 -5.25 -22.22
CA VAL A 64 2.48 -5.30 -23.25
C VAL A 64 2.61 -3.97 -23.98
N ASN A 65 1.51 -3.32 -24.33
CA ASN A 65 1.54 -1.99 -24.95
C ASN A 65 2.18 -0.96 -24.02
N GLN A 66 1.81 -0.94 -22.73
CA GLN A 66 2.41 -0.04 -21.76
C GLN A 66 3.92 -0.29 -21.58
N LEU A 67 4.34 -1.56 -21.49
CA LEU A 67 5.76 -1.91 -21.40
C LEU A 67 6.54 -1.52 -22.66
N ARG A 68 5.97 -1.68 -23.84
CA ARG A 68 6.57 -1.28 -25.10
C ARG A 68 6.71 0.25 -25.20
N ASP A 69 5.67 0.98 -24.84
CA ASP A 69 5.56 2.43 -25.06
C ASP A 69 6.25 3.23 -23.94
N PHE A 70 6.29 2.70 -22.72
CA PHE A 70 6.79 3.39 -21.55
C PHE A 70 7.89 2.65 -20.76
N GLY A 71 8.15 1.38 -21.06
CA GLY A 71 9.08 0.56 -20.29
C GLY A 71 8.55 0.11 -18.91
N GLU A 72 7.32 0.47 -18.58
CA GLU A 72 6.69 0.24 -17.25
C GLU A 72 5.19 0.18 -17.36
N THR A 73 4.52 -0.40 -16.34
CA THR A 73 3.06 -0.35 -16.22
C THR A 73 2.63 0.99 -15.64
N ARG A 74 1.46 1.47 -16.06
CA ARG A 74 0.85 2.71 -15.59
C ARG A 74 -0.61 2.46 -15.28
N ARG A 75 -0.99 2.60 -14.02
CA ARG A 75 -2.36 2.44 -13.54
C ARG A 75 -2.91 3.76 -13.04
N GLY A 76 -4.18 4.02 -13.34
CA GLY A 76 -4.90 5.13 -12.77
C GLY A 76 -4.97 5.01 -11.24
N TRP A 77 -4.94 6.14 -10.57
CA TRP A 77 -5.08 6.24 -9.12
C TRP A 77 -6.03 7.37 -8.76
N LEU A 78 -7.05 7.04 -7.97
CA LEU A 78 -8.06 7.98 -7.52
C LEU A 78 -7.69 8.69 -6.22
N GLY A 79 -6.98 8.01 -5.32
CA GLY A 79 -6.57 8.57 -4.03
C GLY A 79 -7.65 8.49 -2.96
N VAL A 80 -8.31 7.34 -2.83
CA VAL A 80 -9.30 7.06 -1.79
C VAL A 80 -8.99 5.73 -1.11
N ARG A 81 -9.35 5.61 0.18
CA ARG A 81 -9.52 4.33 0.85
C ARG A 81 -11.00 3.99 0.88
N ILE A 82 -11.33 2.76 0.56
CA ILE A 82 -12.70 2.32 0.35
C ILE A 82 -13.01 1.01 1.06
N GLN A 83 -14.29 0.79 1.32
CA GLN A 83 -14.83 -0.49 1.78
C GLN A 83 -16.16 -0.79 1.11
N ASN A 84 -16.58 -2.05 1.14
CA ASN A 84 -17.91 -2.43 0.69
C ASN A 84 -18.98 -1.91 1.66
N LEU A 85 -20.15 -1.60 1.12
CA LEU A 85 -21.32 -1.31 1.94
C LEU A 85 -21.91 -2.61 2.46
N ASN A 86 -22.40 -2.57 3.70
CA ASN A 86 -23.35 -3.54 4.22
C ASN A 86 -24.75 -2.91 4.29
N SER A 87 -25.78 -3.72 4.55
CA SER A 87 -27.18 -3.25 4.60
C SER A 87 -27.42 -2.17 5.65
N GLU A 88 -26.77 -2.26 6.81
CA GLU A 88 -26.94 -1.29 7.90
C GLU A 88 -26.37 0.09 7.52
N VAL A 89 -25.20 0.11 6.88
CA VAL A 89 -24.57 1.34 6.41
C VAL A 89 -25.35 1.95 5.24
N ALA A 90 -25.82 1.13 4.29
CA ALA A 90 -26.64 1.59 3.18
C ALA A 90 -27.94 2.26 3.67
N GLU A 91 -28.65 1.63 4.62
CA GLU A 91 -29.87 2.18 5.24
C GLU A 91 -29.57 3.51 5.96
N ALA A 92 -28.48 3.58 6.75
CA ALA A 92 -28.07 4.79 7.47
C ALA A 92 -27.72 5.95 6.53
N LEU A 93 -27.25 5.66 5.33
CA LEU A 93 -26.92 6.65 4.29
C LEU A 93 -28.12 6.95 3.36
N GLY A 94 -29.28 6.31 3.56
CA GLY A 94 -30.46 6.46 2.73
C GLY A 94 -30.31 5.90 1.31
N LEU A 95 -29.49 4.86 1.15
CA LEU A 95 -29.33 4.12 -0.10
C LEU A 95 -30.31 2.94 -0.16
N GLU A 96 -30.86 2.68 -1.35
CA GLU A 96 -31.80 1.57 -1.59
C GLU A 96 -31.09 0.21 -1.79
N SER A 97 -29.77 0.23 -2.06
CA SER A 97 -28.96 -0.96 -2.28
C SER A 97 -27.60 -0.84 -1.59
N THR A 98 -26.88 -1.95 -1.52
CA THR A 98 -25.49 -2.00 -1.05
C THR A 98 -24.47 -1.79 -2.19
N ASP A 99 -24.95 -1.38 -3.38
CA ASP A 99 -24.07 -1.08 -4.50
C ASP A 99 -23.27 0.20 -4.25
N GLY A 100 -22.01 0.17 -4.67
CA GLY A 100 -21.08 1.27 -4.53
C GLY A 100 -19.88 0.95 -3.65
N ALA A 101 -18.99 1.92 -3.53
CA ALA A 101 -17.81 1.87 -2.69
C ALA A 101 -17.83 3.02 -1.68
N LEU A 102 -17.90 2.71 -0.39
CA LEU A 102 -17.87 3.71 0.69
C LEU A 102 -16.44 4.23 0.85
N VAL A 103 -16.26 5.53 0.76
CA VAL A 103 -14.99 6.21 1.01
C VAL A 103 -14.80 6.34 2.53
N THR A 104 -13.79 5.66 3.06
CA THR A 104 -13.45 5.71 4.49
C THR A 104 -12.42 6.78 4.81
N ASP A 105 -11.53 7.08 3.85
CA ASP A 105 -10.48 8.09 4.00
C ASP A 105 -10.07 8.66 2.63
N VAL A 106 -9.61 9.90 2.61
CA VAL A 106 -9.17 10.60 1.40
C VAL A 106 -7.79 11.24 1.65
N PRO A 107 -6.70 10.49 1.41
CA PRO A 107 -5.34 11.03 1.47
C PRO A 107 -5.13 12.19 0.50
N ASP A 108 -3.99 12.89 0.63
CA ASP A 108 -3.59 13.91 -0.36
C ASP A 108 -3.48 13.30 -1.76
N GLY A 109 -4.13 13.94 -2.72
CA GLY A 109 -4.17 13.47 -4.11
C GLY A 109 -5.44 13.81 -4.86
N PRO A 110 -5.65 13.16 -6.01
CA PRO A 110 -6.71 13.49 -6.98
C PRO A 110 -8.12 13.62 -6.39
N ALA A 111 -8.55 12.66 -5.60
CA ALA A 111 -9.89 12.68 -5.00
C ALA A 111 -10.07 13.85 -4.03
N LYS A 112 -9.05 14.18 -3.23
CA LYS A 112 -9.07 15.29 -2.29
C LYS A 112 -9.15 16.63 -3.02
N GLU A 113 -8.36 16.79 -4.08
CA GLU A 113 -8.36 17.98 -4.93
C GLU A 113 -9.71 18.18 -5.63
N ALA A 114 -10.36 17.09 -6.04
CA ALA A 114 -11.69 17.09 -6.63
C ALA A 114 -12.83 17.29 -5.61
N GLY A 115 -12.53 17.29 -4.29
CA GLY A 115 -13.49 17.52 -3.23
C GLY A 115 -14.31 16.29 -2.85
N ILE A 116 -13.83 15.07 -3.13
CA ILE A 116 -14.34 13.83 -2.54
C ILE A 116 -13.99 13.82 -1.05
N LYS A 117 -14.85 13.26 -0.22
CA LYS A 117 -14.72 13.26 1.25
C LYS A 117 -14.97 11.87 1.82
N SER A 118 -14.43 11.63 3.01
CA SER A 118 -14.85 10.48 3.82
C SER A 118 -16.35 10.52 4.09
N GLY A 119 -17.01 9.37 3.98
CA GLY A 119 -18.47 9.23 4.04
C GLY A 119 -19.19 9.30 2.68
N ASP A 120 -18.52 9.68 1.59
CA ASP A 120 -19.10 9.56 0.25
C ASP A 120 -19.22 8.10 -0.16
N VAL A 121 -20.23 7.78 -0.96
CA VAL A 121 -20.31 6.48 -1.65
C VAL A 121 -20.15 6.72 -3.14
N ILE A 122 -19.14 6.10 -3.75
CA ILE A 122 -18.92 6.16 -5.21
C ILE A 122 -19.85 5.12 -5.84
N ILE A 123 -20.81 5.61 -6.64
CA ILE A 123 -21.85 4.78 -7.28
C ILE A 123 -21.65 4.63 -8.79
N GLU A 124 -20.88 5.55 -9.42
CA GLU A 124 -20.52 5.47 -10.83
C GLU A 124 -19.15 6.09 -11.05
N PHE A 125 -18.35 5.50 -11.93
CA PHE A 125 -17.04 5.99 -12.33
C PHE A 125 -16.93 5.94 -13.86
N ASP A 126 -16.74 7.09 -14.49
CA ASP A 126 -16.60 7.26 -15.94
C ASP A 126 -17.70 6.57 -16.76
N GLY A 127 -18.97 6.62 -16.27
CA GLY A 127 -20.13 5.99 -16.90
C GLY A 127 -20.30 4.50 -16.55
N VAL A 128 -19.42 3.93 -15.76
CA VAL A 128 -19.53 2.53 -15.29
C VAL A 128 -20.12 2.50 -13.89
N THR A 129 -21.22 1.77 -13.71
CA THR A 129 -21.83 1.55 -12.38
C THR A 129 -20.88 0.76 -11.49
N ILE A 130 -20.72 1.20 -10.25
CA ILE A 130 -19.88 0.57 -9.24
C ILE A 130 -20.77 -0.26 -8.31
N ASN A 131 -20.53 -1.57 -8.29
CA ASN A 131 -21.29 -2.49 -7.44
C ASN A 131 -20.61 -2.72 -6.09
N ASP A 132 -19.28 -2.66 -6.06
CA ASP A 132 -18.45 -2.92 -4.87
C ASP A 132 -17.08 -2.24 -4.98
N SER A 133 -16.29 -2.34 -3.91
CA SER A 133 -14.93 -1.80 -3.86
C SER A 133 -13.99 -2.41 -4.92
N SER A 134 -14.13 -3.71 -5.21
CA SER A 134 -13.28 -4.41 -6.18
C SER A 134 -13.53 -3.91 -7.59
N SER A 135 -14.80 -3.68 -7.96
CA SER A 135 -15.17 -3.11 -9.26
C SER A 135 -14.61 -1.70 -9.44
N LEU A 136 -14.64 -0.85 -8.39
CA LEU A 136 -14.04 0.47 -8.45
C LEU A 136 -12.53 0.40 -8.65
N VAL A 137 -11.82 -0.42 -7.86
CA VAL A 137 -10.36 -0.58 -7.99
C VAL A 137 -9.98 -1.01 -9.41
N LYS A 138 -10.73 -1.96 -9.99
CA LYS A 138 -10.49 -2.45 -11.34
C LYS A 138 -10.69 -1.35 -12.38
N VAL A 139 -11.81 -0.63 -12.36
CA VAL A 139 -12.11 0.41 -13.35
C VAL A 139 -11.13 1.58 -13.25
N VAL A 140 -10.77 2.00 -12.04
CA VAL A 140 -9.76 3.05 -11.80
C VAL A 140 -8.39 2.60 -12.30
N GLY A 141 -7.94 1.39 -11.95
CA GLY A 141 -6.65 0.85 -12.39
C GLY A 141 -6.56 0.63 -13.90
N ASP A 142 -7.72 0.40 -14.55
CA ASP A 142 -7.82 0.28 -15.99
C ASP A 142 -7.89 1.62 -16.74
N SER A 143 -8.06 2.72 -16.04
CA SER A 143 -8.12 4.05 -16.64
C SER A 143 -6.72 4.63 -16.86
N ASP A 144 -6.60 5.51 -17.86
CA ASP A 144 -5.33 6.15 -18.19
C ASP A 144 -4.94 7.18 -17.13
N VAL A 145 -3.66 7.26 -16.84
CA VAL A 145 -3.07 8.28 -15.97
C VAL A 145 -3.23 9.66 -16.60
N GLY A 146 -3.64 10.64 -15.80
CA GLY A 146 -3.88 12.03 -16.26
C GLY A 146 -5.22 12.22 -16.95
N LYS A 147 -6.05 11.17 -17.07
CA LYS A 147 -7.40 11.31 -17.65
C LYS A 147 -8.33 12.01 -16.65
N ASP A 148 -9.11 12.97 -17.17
CA ASP A 148 -10.24 13.52 -16.43
C ASP A 148 -11.42 12.56 -16.52
N VAL A 149 -11.88 12.09 -15.37
CA VAL A 149 -12.99 11.15 -15.26
C VAL A 149 -14.14 11.74 -14.47
N SER A 150 -15.34 11.34 -14.83
CA SER A 150 -16.55 11.69 -14.11
C SER A 150 -16.82 10.68 -13.01
N VAL A 151 -16.93 11.12 -11.77
CA VAL A 151 -17.27 10.28 -10.61
C VAL A 151 -18.61 10.76 -10.06
N LEU A 152 -19.60 9.87 -9.98
CA LEU A 152 -20.88 10.12 -9.35
C LEU A 152 -20.82 9.58 -7.92
N ILE A 153 -20.96 10.48 -6.96
CA ILE A 153 -20.97 10.15 -5.54
C ILE A 153 -22.36 10.37 -4.95
N TRP A 154 -22.67 9.57 -3.92
CA TRP A 154 -23.77 9.80 -3.01
C TRP A 154 -23.25 10.49 -1.76
N ARG A 155 -23.80 11.66 -1.44
CA ARG A 155 -23.44 12.46 -0.26
C ARG A 155 -24.66 13.16 0.29
N ASP A 156 -24.91 13.05 1.59
CA ASP A 156 -26.00 13.73 2.29
C ASP A 156 -27.38 13.51 1.62
N GLY A 157 -27.69 12.26 1.21
CA GLY A 157 -28.94 11.91 0.57
C GLY A 157 -29.07 12.35 -0.89
N ASN A 158 -28.01 12.83 -1.52
CA ASN A 158 -28.05 13.36 -2.89
C ASN A 158 -26.91 12.80 -3.77
N LYS A 159 -27.24 12.62 -5.06
CA LYS A 159 -26.23 12.31 -6.08
C LYS A 159 -25.49 13.58 -6.46
N LYS A 160 -24.16 13.52 -6.45
CA LYS A 160 -23.29 14.64 -6.85
C LYS A 160 -22.23 14.14 -7.83
N LYS A 161 -22.09 14.84 -8.94
CA LYS A 161 -21.06 14.57 -9.95
C LYS A 161 -19.82 15.42 -9.68
N VAL A 162 -18.65 14.79 -9.66
CA VAL A 162 -17.34 15.43 -9.54
C VAL A 162 -16.44 14.98 -10.67
N THR A 163 -15.55 15.84 -11.12
CA THR A 163 -14.52 15.51 -12.13
C THR A 163 -13.19 15.35 -11.41
N VAL A 164 -12.50 14.25 -11.68
CA VAL A 164 -11.21 13.92 -11.06
C VAL A 164 -10.17 13.65 -12.15
N THR A 165 -9.03 14.33 -12.09
CA THR A 165 -7.87 14.01 -12.95
C THR A 165 -7.08 12.89 -12.28
N LEU A 166 -7.01 11.71 -12.87
CA LEU A 166 -6.39 10.52 -12.25
C LEU A 166 -4.87 10.68 -12.10
N GLY A 167 -4.39 10.35 -10.91
CA GLY A 167 -2.96 10.20 -10.63
C GLY A 167 -2.42 8.86 -11.13
N ARG A 168 -1.15 8.59 -10.81
CA ARG A 168 -0.46 7.34 -11.12
C ARG A 168 -0.21 6.53 -9.84
N LEU A 169 -0.73 5.30 -9.81
CA LEU A 169 -0.63 4.41 -8.66
C LEU A 169 0.82 4.08 -8.29
N GLU A 170 1.65 3.73 -9.27
CA GLU A 170 3.04 3.33 -9.05
C GLU A 170 3.88 4.45 -8.44
N THR A 171 3.57 5.71 -8.71
CA THR A 171 4.25 6.86 -8.11
C THR A 171 3.99 6.95 -6.61
N VAL A 172 2.76 6.65 -6.19
CA VAL A 172 2.37 6.65 -4.77
C VAL A 172 3.01 5.48 -4.04
N GLN A 173 2.97 4.28 -4.62
CA GLN A 173 3.61 3.09 -4.05
C GLN A 173 5.12 3.30 -3.86
N ILE A 174 5.82 3.87 -4.85
CA ILE A 174 7.24 4.19 -4.72
C ILE A 174 7.49 5.21 -3.60
N SER A 175 6.61 6.20 -3.46
CA SER A 175 6.70 7.20 -2.38
C SER A 175 6.47 6.57 -1.01
N ASP A 176 5.47 5.71 -0.89
CA ASP A 176 5.16 4.98 0.34
C ASP A 176 6.27 3.99 0.71
N GLU A 177 6.80 3.24 -0.25
CA GLU A 177 7.96 2.36 -0.03
C GLU A 177 9.22 3.15 0.39
N ARG A 178 9.46 4.30 -0.22
CA ARG A 178 10.58 5.19 0.18
C ARG A 178 10.37 5.74 1.58
N ASN A 179 9.14 6.12 1.93
CA ASN A 179 8.81 6.59 3.27
C ASN A 179 8.90 5.45 4.29
N GLN A 180 8.37 4.25 3.97
CA GLN A 180 8.51 3.05 4.81
C GLN A 180 9.97 2.62 4.98
N ARG A 181 10.79 2.67 3.92
CA ARG A 181 12.24 2.42 4.03
C ARG A 181 12.94 3.48 4.88
N ARG A 182 12.46 4.71 4.89
CA ARG A 182 12.97 5.77 5.77
C ARG A 182 12.54 5.56 7.22
N THR A 183 11.30 5.14 7.46
CA THR A 183 10.76 4.88 8.81
C THR A 183 11.23 3.54 9.39
N ASN A 184 11.52 2.53 8.56
CA ASN A 184 12.07 1.24 8.99
C ASN A 184 13.60 1.19 8.91
N LYS A 185 14.28 2.32 8.71
CA LYS A 185 15.73 2.37 8.70
C LYS A 185 16.26 2.08 10.10
N VAL A 186 16.79 0.87 10.30
CA VAL A 186 17.51 0.52 11.50
C VAL A 186 18.84 1.29 11.49
N ASN A 187 19.01 2.18 12.45
CA ASN A 187 20.23 2.93 12.63
C ASN A 187 21.03 2.31 13.77
N GLN A 188 22.34 2.42 13.72
CA GLN A 188 23.23 1.85 14.74
C GLN A 188 24.17 2.90 15.32
N TYR A 189 24.34 2.88 16.64
CA TYR A 189 25.32 3.68 17.35
C TYR A 189 25.66 3.06 18.70
N ALA A 190 26.93 3.04 19.05
CA ALA A 190 27.45 2.53 20.31
C ALA A 190 26.98 1.09 20.68
N GLY A 191 26.66 0.27 19.66
CA GLY A 191 26.16 -1.11 19.80
C GLY A 191 24.67 -1.22 20.09
N MET A 192 23.90 -0.13 19.98
CA MET A 192 22.45 -0.16 19.95
C MET A 192 21.93 0.00 18.52
N SER A 193 20.92 -0.77 18.16
CA SER A 193 20.12 -0.61 16.95
C SER A 193 18.82 0.08 17.33
N PHE A 194 18.43 1.14 16.63
CA PHE A 194 17.25 1.92 16.92
C PHE A 194 16.50 2.34 15.65
N THR A 195 15.18 2.55 15.77
CA THR A 195 14.31 2.88 14.65
C THR A 195 13.17 3.81 15.10
N ASP A 196 12.52 4.45 14.13
CA ASP A 196 11.35 5.30 14.37
C ASP A 196 10.15 4.46 14.81
N LEU A 197 9.24 5.07 15.57
CA LEU A 197 8.00 4.44 16.00
C LEU A 197 7.01 4.38 14.83
N ASN A 198 6.50 3.18 14.56
CA ASN A 198 5.38 2.91 13.67
C ASN A 198 4.42 1.92 14.35
N ASP A 199 3.28 1.63 13.73
CA ASP A 199 2.24 0.76 14.31
C ASP A 199 2.75 -0.66 14.61
N GLU A 200 3.64 -1.21 13.80
CA GLU A 200 4.24 -2.53 13.99
C GLU A 200 5.17 -2.53 15.22
N ILE A 201 6.03 -1.52 15.32
CA ILE A 201 6.96 -1.33 16.44
C ILE A 201 6.20 -1.05 17.73
N ARG A 202 5.13 -0.23 17.69
CA ARG A 202 4.29 0.03 18.87
C ARG A 202 3.65 -1.24 19.39
N LYS A 203 3.10 -2.08 18.51
CA LYS A 203 2.53 -3.39 18.85
C LYS A 203 3.58 -4.36 19.40
N ARG A 204 4.77 -4.39 18.80
CA ARG A 204 5.86 -5.30 19.20
C ARG A 204 6.37 -5.01 20.62
N PHE A 205 6.43 -3.75 21.01
CA PHE A 205 6.98 -3.31 22.31
C PHE A 205 5.90 -2.83 23.28
N ASP A 206 4.60 -3.06 22.98
CA ASP A 206 3.45 -2.67 23.80
C ASP A 206 3.45 -1.17 24.17
N LEU A 207 3.72 -0.31 23.19
CA LEU A 207 3.83 1.13 23.37
C LEU A 207 2.50 1.83 23.07
N SER A 208 2.13 2.82 23.89
CA SER A 208 0.95 3.63 23.66
C SER A 208 1.10 4.59 22.47
N ASP A 209 -0.02 5.00 21.87
CA ASP A 209 -0.06 5.85 20.67
C ASP A 209 0.53 7.25 20.91
N ASP A 210 0.52 7.74 22.13
CA ASP A 210 1.09 9.03 22.55
C ASP A 210 2.59 8.98 22.85
N THR A 211 3.23 7.79 22.78
CA THR A 211 4.67 7.66 22.99
C THR A 211 5.44 8.41 21.89
N ILE A 212 6.31 9.34 22.30
CA ILE A 212 7.16 10.13 21.41
C ILE A 212 8.63 9.73 21.62
N GLY A 213 9.39 9.64 20.54
CA GLY A 213 10.81 9.29 20.56
C GLY A 213 11.19 8.24 19.53
N VAL A 214 12.32 7.58 19.79
CA VAL A 214 12.90 6.54 18.93
C VAL A 214 13.15 5.29 19.78
N VAL A 215 12.72 4.11 19.33
CA VAL A 215 12.85 2.88 20.10
C VAL A 215 14.18 2.19 19.81
N VAL A 216 14.80 1.68 20.86
CA VAL A 216 15.93 0.74 20.77
C VAL A 216 15.37 -0.66 20.52
N ILE A 217 15.72 -1.27 19.38
CA ILE A 217 15.17 -2.58 18.98
C ILE A 217 16.11 -3.74 19.29
N GLU A 218 17.41 -3.45 19.43
CA GLU A 218 18.45 -4.44 19.69
C GLU A 218 19.67 -3.80 20.35
N ILE A 219 20.32 -4.54 21.22
CA ILE A 219 21.58 -4.15 21.91
C ILE A 219 22.59 -5.27 21.75
N ASN A 220 23.82 -4.90 21.43
CA ASN A 220 24.96 -5.83 21.51
C ASN A 220 25.46 -5.86 22.97
N ASP A 221 25.48 -7.06 23.58
CA ASP A 221 25.78 -7.28 24.98
C ASP A 221 27.17 -6.73 25.40
N ASP A 222 28.16 -6.76 24.52
CA ASP A 222 29.51 -6.25 24.77
C ASP A 222 29.69 -4.77 24.41
N SER A 223 28.59 -4.03 24.25
CA SER A 223 28.64 -2.66 23.73
C SER A 223 28.70 -1.58 24.82
N PRO A 224 29.17 -0.36 24.46
CA PRO A 224 29.09 0.79 25.35
C PRO A 224 27.68 1.14 25.80
N ALA A 225 26.64 0.85 24.99
CA ALA A 225 25.25 1.06 25.34
C ALA A 225 24.77 0.07 26.40
N ALA A 226 25.08 -1.24 26.23
CA ALA A 226 24.78 -2.26 27.21
C ALA A 226 25.46 -2.01 28.56
N ALA A 227 26.74 -1.59 28.54
CA ALA A 227 27.47 -1.21 29.76
C ALA A 227 26.84 -0.05 30.53
N ARG A 228 25.97 0.72 29.92
CA ARG A 228 25.20 1.82 30.54
C ARG A 228 23.75 1.45 30.86
N GLY A 229 23.40 0.16 30.71
CA GLY A 229 22.10 -0.39 31.06
C GLY A 229 20.98 -0.04 30.07
N ILE A 230 21.28 0.31 28.81
CA ILE A 230 20.27 0.48 27.77
C ILE A 230 19.80 -0.91 27.34
N LEU A 231 18.49 -1.08 27.14
CA LEU A 231 17.85 -2.34 26.77
C LEU A 231 17.01 -2.17 25.51
N ALA A 232 16.73 -3.30 24.83
CA ALA A 232 15.71 -3.31 23.78
C ALA A 232 14.33 -2.97 24.38
N GLY A 233 13.56 -2.13 23.69
CA GLY A 233 12.30 -1.57 24.18
C GLY A 233 12.44 -0.18 24.81
N ASP A 234 13.65 0.26 25.18
CA ASP A 234 13.88 1.61 25.70
C ASP A 234 13.58 2.67 24.63
N ILE A 235 12.97 3.79 25.02
CA ILE A 235 12.62 4.90 24.15
C ILE A 235 13.59 6.07 24.36
N ILE A 236 14.32 6.44 23.32
CA ILE A 236 15.18 7.63 23.32
C ILE A 236 14.30 8.85 23.10
N GLN A 237 14.15 9.69 24.12
CA GLN A 237 13.34 10.91 24.08
C GLN A 237 14.15 12.16 23.82
N LYS A 238 15.40 12.22 24.32
CA LYS A 238 16.30 13.36 24.07
C LYS A 238 17.73 12.89 23.85
N VAL A 239 18.45 13.67 23.03
CA VAL A 239 19.90 13.55 22.86
C VAL A 239 20.51 14.93 23.10
N ASP A 240 21.50 15.03 23.99
CA ASP A 240 22.11 16.33 24.41
C ASP A 240 21.05 17.41 24.73
N GLN A 241 19.98 17.04 25.45
CA GLN A 241 18.84 17.88 25.86
C GLN A 241 17.91 18.31 24.70
N VAL A 242 18.15 17.87 23.48
CA VAL A 242 17.28 18.12 22.32
C VAL A 242 16.21 17.03 22.24
N ASP A 243 14.95 17.42 22.15
CA ASP A 243 13.83 16.48 21.99
C ASP A 243 13.92 15.75 20.64
N ILE A 244 13.75 14.42 20.67
CA ILE A 244 13.89 13.54 19.51
C ILE A 244 12.49 13.10 19.03
N GLN A 245 12.24 13.32 17.74
CA GLN A 245 11.03 12.86 17.06
C GLN A 245 11.30 11.73 16.07
N ASN A 246 12.54 11.62 15.57
CA ASN A 246 12.94 10.58 14.61
C ASN A 246 14.43 10.23 14.71
N SER A 247 14.78 9.06 14.17
CA SER A 247 16.13 8.52 14.21
C SER A 247 17.16 9.33 13.42
N THR A 248 16.73 10.07 12.40
CA THR A 248 17.62 10.95 11.62
C THR A 248 18.15 12.10 12.47
N GLN A 249 17.33 12.64 13.39
CA GLN A 249 17.79 13.67 14.34
C GLN A 249 18.88 13.15 15.28
N ILE A 250 18.75 11.90 15.74
CA ILE A 250 19.78 11.25 16.57
C ILE A 250 21.13 11.19 15.82
N LEU A 251 21.10 10.70 14.57
CA LEU A 251 22.34 10.60 13.77
C LEU A 251 23.00 11.96 13.53
N LYS A 252 22.18 12.99 13.25
CA LYS A 252 22.68 14.36 13.07
C LYS A 252 23.36 14.89 14.32
N LEU A 253 22.72 14.72 15.50
CA LEU A 253 23.29 15.16 16.78
C LEU A 253 24.57 14.40 17.14
N ILE A 254 24.63 13.10 16.83
CA ILE A 254 25.86 12.30 16.98
C ILE A 254 26.99 12.84 16.10
N GLU A 255 26.69 13.17 14.85
CA GLU A 255 27.67 13.72 13.90
C GLU A 255 28.15 15.11 14.35
N GLU A 256 27.25 15.98 14.78
CA GLU A 256 27.60 17.28 15.36
C GLU A 256 28.47 17.16 16.62
N ALA A 257 28.19 16.20 17.50
CA ALA A 257 28.99 15.94 18.67
C ALA A 257 30.39 15.45 18.32
N LYS A 258 30.52 14.55 17.32
CA LYS A 258 31.81 14.11 16.79
C LYS A 258 32.61 15.27 16.19
N ASN A 259 31.99 16.13 15.39
CA ASN A 259 32.61 17.28 14.76
C ASN A 259 33.11 18.33 15.81
N LYS A 260 32.42 18.40 16.96
CA LYS A 260 32.79 19.24 18.11
C LYS A 260 33.78 18.56 19.06
N ASN A 261 34.30 17.37 18.71
CA ASN A 261 35.20 16.55 19.53
C ASN A 261 34.66 16.29 20.97
N LYS A 262 33.33 16.15 21.13
CA LYS A 262 32.76 15.79 22.42
C LYS A 262 33.14 14.37 22.81
N SER A 263 33.59 14.19 24.05
CA SER A 263 33.99 12.88 24.60
C SER A 263 32.78 12.00 24.98
N SER A 264 31.59 12.58 25.12
CA SER A 264 30.36 11.87 25.50
C SER A 264 29.11 12.56 24.93
N ILE A 265 28.06 11.77 24.75
CA ILE A 265 26.73 12.20 24.33
C ILE A 265 25.71 11.72 25.39
N LEU A 266 24.82 12.60 25.81
CA LEU A 266 23.78 12.28 26.79
C LEU A 266 22.52 11.77 26.06
N PHE A 267 22.03 10.61 26.46
CA PHE A 267 20.74 10.09 26.03
C PHE A 267 19.77 10.08 27.19
N LEU A 268 18.60 10.72 27.05
CA LEU A 268 17.48 10.58 27.98
C LEU A 268 16.57 9.47 27.46
N ILE A 269 16.40 8.45 28.27
CA ILE A 269 15.68 7.23 27.92
C ILE A 269 14.48 7.06 28.85
N LYS A 270 13.33 6.72 28.26
CA LYS A 270 12.11 6.25 28.98
C LYS A 270 12.02 4.74 28.82
N ARG A 271 11.72 4.08 29.90
CA ARG A 271 11.48 2.64 29.98
C ARG A 271 10.03 2.35 30.26
#